data_740b7916ae84aae33fb21297bf4a80b3
#
_entry.id   740b7916ae84aae33fb21297bf4a80b3
#
_cell.length_a   1.000
_cell.length_b   1.000
_cell.length_c   1.000
_cell.angle_alpha   90.00
_cell.angle_beta   90.00
_cell.angle_gamma   90.00
#
_symmetry.space_group_name_H-M   'P 1'
#
loop_
_entity.id
_entity.type
_entity.pdbx_description
1 polymer ?
#
loop_
_entity_poly.entity_id
_entity_poly.type
_entity_poly.pdbx_seq_one_letter_code
_entity_poly.pdbx_strand_id
1 'polypeptide(L)'
;VDRSANFDALPIITSWPEDGGPFLTLPLVYTEHPVDGRHNLGIYRMQKHGPRSLGVHWQIHKGGGYHLYEAEQLDRPLPVTVFLGGPPALTAAAIAPLPENVGELLLASLLVGEKLKLVENSNSPHPLIAEAEMALVGHVTPHERKPEGPFGDHYGYYSLRHDYPVFHLDAICHRRDAIVPATVVGKPRQEDFYLGDFLQELLSPLFPLVMPAVKKLWSYGETGYHSLAAAIVKDRYPREAMVSAFRILGEGQLSLTKFLLLTDGDVDLTDFKALLTHVLARADLRRDLHVFACTSIDTLDYTGPAVNEGSKGVLLGLGDAIRDLPRGYQGDLPQGVDRVETYCPGCLVVEAPGFESERGAPQRIAKHPGFADWPLLVLVDDAKGATSSDARFLWTTFTRF
;
A
#
# COMPACT_ATOMS: atom_id res chain seq x y z
N VAL A 1 15.48 5.88 -31.77
CA VAL A 1 14.24 6.63 -31.52
C VAL A 1 13.27 6.37 -32.65
N ASP A 2 12.09 5.91 -32.34
CA ASP A 2 11.02 5.66 -33.29
C ASP A 2 9.79 6.53 -32.98
N ARG A 3 9.48 7.46 -33.87
CA ARG A 3 8.28 8.31 -33.80
C ARG A 3 7.05 7.66 -34.39
N SER A 4 7.22 6.61 -35.21
CA SER A 4 6.13 5.82 -35.77
C SER A 4 5.71 4.66 -34.86
N ALA A 5 6.54 4.31 -33.87
CA ALA A 5 6.26 3.25 -32.92
C ALA A 5 5.00 3.56 -32.10
N ASN A 6 4.34 2.51 -31.70
CA ASN A 6 3.11 2.55 -30.92
C ASN A 6 3.10 1.42 -29.89
N PHE A 7 2.12 1.43 -29.01
CA PHE A 7 1.98 0.44 -27.94
C PHE A 7 1.62 -0.98 -28.43
N ASP A 8 1.22 -1.15 -29.68
CA ASP A 8 0.95 -2.49 -30.25
C ASP A 8 2.24 -3.29 -30.47
N ALA A 9 3.38 -2.59 -30.56
CA ALA A 9 4.70 -3.21 -30.66
C ALA A 9 5.30 -3.65 -29.32
N LEU A 10 4.69 -3.25 -28.19
CA LEU A 10 5.19 -3.57 -26.85
C LEU A 10 4.42 -4.76 -26.24
N PRO A 11 5.11 -5.65 -25.49
CA PRO A 11 4.49 -6.78 -24.81
C PRO A 11 3.78 -6.30 -23.50
N ILE A 12 2.73 -5.50 -23.66
CA ILE A 12 1.91 -5.04 -22.56
C ILE A 12 0.95 -6.16 -22.17
N ILE A 13 0.92 -6.53 -20.88
CA ILE A 13 0.22 -7.73 -20.39
C ILE A 13 -1.18 -7.41 -19.85
N THR A 14 -2.08 -8.40 -19.93
CA THR A 14 -3.32 -8.50 -19.14
C THR A 14 -3.07 -9.55 -18.07
N SER A 15 -3.08 -9.15 -16.80
CA SER A 15 -2.64 -10.01 -15.69
C SER A 15 -3.76 -10.93 -15.18
N TRP A 16 -4.97 -10.38 -15.08
CA TRP A 16 -6.12 -11.08 -14.52
C TRP A 16 -7.31 -11.12 -15.50
N PRO A 17 -8.19 -12.13 -15.41
CA PRO A 17 -9.26 -12.33 -16.40
C PRO A 17 -10.23 -11.16 -16.56
N GLU A 18 -10.47 -10.39 -15.50
CA GLU A 18 -11.42 -9.26 -15.50
C GLU A 18 -10.72 -7.90 -15.59
N ASP A 19 -9.40 -7.86 -15.83
CA ASP A 19 -8.70 -6.60 -16.11
C ASP A 19 -9.35 -5.88 -17.31
N GLY A 20 -9.48 -4.57 -17.22
CA GLY A 20 -10.08 -3.72 -18.25
C GLY A 20 -9.29 -3.66 -19.57
N GLY A 21 -8.18 -4.39 -19.67
CA GLY A 21 -7.31 -4.49 -20.81
C GLY A 21 -5.83 -4.68 -20.40
N PRO A 22 -4.88 -4.52 -21.33
CA PRO A 22 -3.46 -4.62 -21.04
C PRO A 22 -2.95 -3.43 -20.22
N PHE A 23 -2.04 -3.71 -19.25
CA PHE A 23 -1.41 -2.70 -18.39
C PHE A 23 0.11 -2.78 -18.44
N LEU A 24 0.77 -1.62 -18.45
CA LEU A 24 2.15 -1.49 -17.97
C LEU A 24 2.10 -1.50 -16.45
N THR A 25 2.73 -2.47 -15.82
CA THR A 25 2.62 -2.72 -14.38
C THR A 25 3.82 -2.23 -13.58
N LEU A 26 4.99 -2.04 -14.23
CA LEU A 26 6.20 -1.47 -13.63
C LEU A 26 6.74 -0.25 -14.41
N PRO A 27 5.89 0.72 -14.80
CA PRO A 27 6.37 1.93 -15.45
C PRO A 27 6.94 2.89 -14.42
N LEU A 28 8.13 3.41 -14.66
CA LEU A 28 8.77 4.47 -13.89
C LEU A 28 8.40 5.81 -14.53
N VAL A 29 7.42 6.48 -14.00
CA VAL A 29 6.84 7.70 -14.57
C VAL A 29 7.56 8.92 -14.03
N TYR A 30 8.27 9.63 -14.91
CA TYR A 30 9.01 10.84 -14.60
C TYR A 30 8.23 12.07 -15.05
N THR A 31 8.11 13.03 -14.16
CA THR A 31 7.51 14.35 -14.40
C THR A 31 8.33 15.44 -13.75
N GLU A 32 8.23 16.67 -14.25
CA GLU A 32 8.76 17.85 -13.59
C GLU A 32 7.63 18.81 -13.23
N HIS A 33 7.74 19.42 -12.06
CA HIS A 33 6.77 20.42 -11.61
C HIS A 33 6.79 21.64 -12.55
N PRO A 34 5.62 22.05 -13.09
CA PRO A 34 5.58 23.00 -14.20
C PRO A 34 6.05 24.42 -13.85
N VAL A 35 6.23 24.75 -12.56
CA VAL A 35 6.63 26.07 -12.08
C VAL A 35 8.08 26.08 -11.61
N ASP A 36 8.49 25.14 -10.76
CA ASP A 36 9.81 25.14 -10.11
C ASP A 36 10.77 24.06 -10.62
N GLY A 37 10.31 23.17 -11.50
CA GLY A 37 11.15 22.16 -12.15
C GLY A 37 11.58 21.00 -11.24
N ARG A 38 11.05 20.88 -10.02
CA ARG A 38 11.31 19.72 -9.19
C ARG A 38 10.78 18.47 -9.87
N HIS A 39 11.60 17.42 -9.88
CA HIS A 39 11.20 16.15 -10.51
C HIS A 39 10.53 15.19 -9.53
N ASN A 40 9.71 14.31 -10.06
CA ASN A 40 9.15 13.15 -9.40
C ASN A 40 9.36 11.92 -10.28
N LEU A 41 9.78 10.81 -9.69
CA LEU A 41 9.81 9.50 -10.31
C LEU A 41 8.97 8.54 -9.47
N GLY A 42 7.88 8.02 -10.03
CA GLY A 42 6.99 7.10 -9.31
C GLY A 42 6.52 5.95 -10.17
N ILE A 43 6.09 4.86 -9.53
CA ILE A 43 5.43 3.75 -10.22
C ILE A 43 3.93 4.00 -10.20
N TYR A 44 3.34 4.17 -11.38
CA TYR A 44 1.91 4.34 -11.57
C TYR A 44 1.46 3.47 -12.72
N ARG A 45 0.64 2.43 -12.47
CA ARG A 45 0.15 1.55 -13.52
C ARG A 45 -0.48 2.32 -14.67
N MET A 46 -0.33 1.83 -15.88
CA MET A 46 -0.87 2.51 -17.07
C MET A 46 -1.66 1.54 -17.93
N GLN A 47 -2.95 1.81 -18.12
CA GLN A 47 -3.83 1.00 -18.97
C GLN A 47 -3.71 1.40 -20.44
N LYS A 48 -3.52 0.44 -21.33
CA LYS A 48 -3.53 0.70 -22.78
C LYS A 48 -4.95 0.98 -23.26
N HIS A 49 -5.17 2.20 -23.76
CA HIS A 49 -6.45 2.62 -24.37
C HIS A 49 -6.42 2.56 -25.89
N GLY A 50 -5.24 2.63 -26.48
CA GLY A 50 -5.07 2.60 -27.94
C GLY A 50 -3.60 2.56 -28.34
N PRO A 51 -3.33 2.62 -29.66
CA PRO A 51 -1.97 2.51 -30.18
C PRO A 51 -1.00 3.57 -29.65
N ARG A 52 -1.50 4.74 -29.26
CA ARG A 52 -0.68 5.87 -28.78
C ARG A 52 -1.19 6.52 -27.52
N SER A 53 -2.07 5.85 -26.75
CA SER A 53 -2.63 6.41 -25.53
C SER A 53 -2.69 5.39 -24.39
N LEU A 54 -2.31 5.83 -23.19
CA LEU A 54 -2.40 5.07 -21.94
C LEU A 54 -3.18 5.89 -20.89
N GLY A 55 -4.04 5.24 -20.12
CA GLY A 55 -4.58 5.82 -18.88
C GLY A 55 -3.53 5.76 -17.78
N VAL A 56 -3.34 6.82 -17.01
CA VAL A 56 -2.34 6.89 -15.94
C VAL A 56 -3.03 6.91 -14.58
N HIS A 57 -2.78 5.91 -13.74
CA HIS A 57 -3.40 5.81 -12.41
C HIS A 57 -2.74 6.77 -11.41
N TRP A 58 -2.93 8.07 -11.60
CA TRP A 58 -2.46 9.10 -10.66
C TRP A 58 -3.50 9.38 -9.58
N GLN A 59 -3.18 8.95 -8.37
CA GLN A 59 -3.95 9.30 -7.19
C GLN A 59 -3.63 10.73 -6.73
N ILE A 60 -4.60 11.37 -6.09
CA ILE A 60 -4.56 12.81 -5.74
C ILE A 60 -3.40 13.21 -4.80
N HIS A 61 -2.89 12.26 -4.00
CA HIS A 61 -1.80 12.51 -3.03
C HIS A 61 -0.42 12.08 -3.54
N LYS A 62 -0.27 11.79 -4.82
CA LYS A 62 1.00 11.34 -5.42
C LYS A 62 1.67 12.47 -6.19
N GLY A 63 3.01 12.51 -6.19
CA GLY A 63 3.78 13.58 -6.83
C GLY A 63 3.41 13.85 -8.29
N GLY A 64 3.27 12.79 -9.11
CA GLY A 64 2.82 12.95 -10.51
C GLY A 64 1.41 13.54 -10.64
N GLY A 65 0.49 13.18 -9.74
CA GLY A 65 -0.86 13.77 -9.67
C GLY A 65 -0.83 15.25 -9.28
N TYR A 66 0.06 15.62 -8.36
CA TYR A 66 0.25 17.03 -7.98
C TYR A 66 0.83 17.86 -9.13
N HIS A 67 1.84 17.34 -9.84
CA HIS A 67 2.39 18.02 -11.01
C HIS A 67 1.33 18.24 -12.11
N LEU A 68 0.45 17.26 -12.33
CA LEU A 68 -0.67 17.41 -13.26
C LEU A 68 -1.64 18.49 -12.79
N TYR A 69 -2.00 18.49 -11.51
CA TYR A 69 -2.89 19.52 -10.96
C TYR A 69 -2.36 20.91 -11.22
N GLU A 70 -1.06 21.17 -10.96
CA GLU A 70 -0.44 22.45 -11.25
C GLU A 70 -0.40 22.79 -12.75
N ALA A 71 -0.16 21.79 -13.61
CA ALA A 71 -0.20 21.97 -15.06
C ALA A 71 -1.63 22.34 -15.55
N GLU A 72 -2.66 21.73 -14.96
CA GLU A 72 -4.07 22.04 -15.24
C GLU A 72 -4.46 23.46 -14.79
N GLN A 73 -3.93 23.96 -13.66
CA GLN A 73 -4.14 25.35 -13.25
C GLN A 73 -3.53 26.36 -14.25
N LEU A 74 -2.48 25.93 -14.96
CA LEU A 74 -1.83 26.75 -15.99
C LEU A 74 -2.38 26.52 -17.39
N ASP A 75 -3.35 25.59 -17.55
CA ASP A 75 -3.91 25.12 -18.83
C ASP A 75 -2.80 24.74 -19.84
N ARG A 76 -1.80 23.97 -19.37
CA ARG A 76 -0.66 23.52 -20.15
C ARG A 76 -0.51 22.01 -20.12
N PRO A 77 -0.19 21.36 -21.25
CA PRO A 77 0.17 19.94 -21.23
C PRO A 77 1.35 19.70 -20.28
N LEU A 78 1.25 18.63 -19.49
CA LEU A 78 2.35 18.16 -18.65
C LEU A 78 3.21 17.21 -19.47
N PRO A 79 4.48 17.53 -19.74
CA PRO A 79 5.42 16.57 -20.30
C PRO A 79 5.62 15.38 -19.37
N VAL A 80 5.69 14.18 -19.93
CA VAL A 80 5.88 12.94 -19.17
C VAL A 80 6.86 12.05 -19.90
N THR A 81 7.80 11.47 -19.18
CA THR A 81 8.67 10.40 -19.70
C THR A 81 8.49 9.16 -18.86
N VAL A 82 8.10 8.05 -19.49
CA VAL A 82 7.90 6.76 -18.81
C VAL A 82 9.09 5.87 -19.11
N PHE A 83 9.89 5.55 -18.11
CA PHE A 83 10.98 4.59 -18.25
C PHE A 83 10.50 3.17 -17.96
N LEU A 84 10.98 2.22 -18.74
CA LEU A 84 10.79 0.79 -18.52
C LEU A 84 12.17 0.17 -18.31
N GLY A 85 12.32 -0.59 -17.22
CA GLY A 85 13.59 -1.25 -16.88
C GLY A 85 14.70 -0.29 -16.46
N GLY A 86 15.89 -0.84 -16.38
CA GLY A 86 17.09 -0.18 -15.87
C GLY A 86 17.57 -0.80 -14.56
N PRO A 87 18.47 -0.15 -13.82
CA PRO A 87 18.94 -0.64 -12.53
C PRO A 87 17.76 -0.84 -11.55
N PRO A 88 17.67 -1.95 -10.81
CA PRO A 88 16.60 -2.19 -9.83
C PRO A 88 16.48 -1.08 -8.76
N ALA A 89 17.55 -0.36 -8.50
CA ALA A 89 17.59 0.80 -7.63
C ALA A 89 16.61 1.91 -8.05
N LEU A 90 16.32 2.06 -9.34
CA LEU A 90 15.31 3.00 -9.84
C LEU A 90 13.90 2.61 -9.37
N THR A 91 13.58 1.33 -9.46
CA THR A 91 12.29 0.80 -8.99
C THR A 91 12.15 0.97 -7.49
N ALA A 92 13.20 0.62 -6.71
CA ALA A 92 13.21 0.81 -5.26
C ALA A 92 13.07 2.30 -4.88
N ALA A 93 13.76 3.20 -5.58
CA ALA A 93 13.68 4.64 -5.30
C ALA A 93 12.31 5.22 -5.66
N ALA A 94 11.69 4.77 -6.76
CA ALA A 94 10.40 5.28 -7.22
C ALA A 94 9.21 4.94 -6.31
N ILE A 95 9.35 3.94 -5.43
CA ILE A 95 8.32 3.59 -4.42
C ILE A 95 8.72 4.00 -3.00
N ALA A 96 9.94 4.50 -2.79
CA ALA A 96 10.42 4.88 -1.47
C ALA A 96 9.61 6.07 -0.91
N PRO A 97 9.17 6.02 0.35
CA PRO A 97 8.46 7.13 1.00
C PRO A 97 9.44 8.23 1.41
N LEU A 98 10.00 8.91 0.43
CA LEU A 98 10.98 9.97 0.65
C LEU A 98 10.32 11.23 1.20
N PRO A 99 11.02 12.01 2.05
CA PRO A 99 10.57 13.34 2.43
C PRO A 99 10.46 14.25 1.20
N GLU A 100 9.60 15.26 1.27
CA GLU A 100 9.53 16.31 0.24
C GLU A 100 10.93 16.91 -0.04
N ASN A 101 11.20 17.19 -1.31
CA ASN A 101 12.47 17.74 -1.80
C ASN A 101 13.67 16.77 -1.77
N VAL A 102 13.48 15.50 -1.47
CA VAL A 102 14.48 14.45 -1.70
C VAL A 102 14.10 13.70 -2.97
N GLY A 103 14.83 13.95 -4.06
CA GLY A 103 14.52 13.32 -5.35
C GLY A 103 14.86 11.84 -5.39
N GLU A 104 14.01 11.04 -6.03
CA GLU A 104 14.16 9.59 -6.18
C GLU A 104 15.45 9.21 -6.92
N LEU A 105 15.89 10.01 -7.91
CA LEU A 105 17.14 9.77 -8.63
C LEU A 105 18.37 9.90 -7.72
N LEU A 106 18.29 10.72 -6.65
CA LEU A 106 19.35 10.77 -5.64
C LEU A 106 19.43 9.47 -4.86
N LEU A 107 18.30 8.96 -4.37
CA LEU A 107 18.25 7.66 -3.68
C LEU A 107 18.72 6.54 -4.59
N ALA A 108 18.26 6.49 -5.84
CA ALA A 108 18.71 5.50 -6.80
C ALA A 108 20.23 5.55 -7.01
N SER A 109 20.82 6.75 -7.12
CA SER A 109 22.29 6.94 -7.22
C SER A 109 23.03 6.44 -5.99
N LEU A 110 22.47 6.66 -4.78
CA LEU A 110 23.04 6.14 -3.52
C LEU A 110 23.00 4.62 -3.47
N LEU A 111 21.90 4.00 -3.90
CA LEU A 111 21.74 2.54 -3.92
C LEU A 111 22.66 1.86 -4.95
N VAL A 112 22.88 2.50 -6.10
CA VAL A 112 23.82 2.02 -7.13
C VAL A 112 25.29 2.23 -6.69
N GLY A 113 25.55 3.24 -5.83
CA GLY A 113 26.89 3.62 -5.41
C GLY A 113 27.62 4.56 -6.36
N GLU A 114 26.95 5.01 -7.44
CA GLU A 114 27.47 6.00 -8.39
C GLU A 114 26.34 6.89 -8.93
N LYS A 115 26.70 8.02 -9.54
CA LYS A 115 25.74 8.91 -10.18
C LYS A 115 25.07 8.20 -11.36
N LEU A 116 23.75 8.22 -11.42
CA LEU A 116 23.00 7.81 -12.59
C LEU A 116 23.40 8.65 -13.80
N LYS A 117 23.59 8.01 -14.93
CA LYS A 117 23.89 8.69 -16.19
C LYS A 117 22.61 9.16 -16.84
N LEU A 118 22.52 10.47 -17.06
CA LEU A 118 21.44 11.10 -17.78
C LEU A 118 21.95 11.57 -19.14
N VAL A 119 21.11 11.38 -20.17
CA VAL A 119 21.44 11.70 -21.58
C VAL A 119 20.42 12.69 -22.11
N GLU A 120 20.90 13.81 -22.63
CA GLU A 120 20.08 14.75 -23.37
C GLU A 120 19.57 14.11 -24.67
N ASN A 121 18.30 14.29 -24.97
CA ASN A 121 17.68 13.76 -26.18
C ASN A 121 16.71 14.79 -26.78
N SER A 122 16.93 15.19 -28.03
CA SER A 122 16.09 16.17 -28.71
C SER A 122 14.62 15.75 -28.93
N ASN A 123 14.27 14.49 -28.66
CA ASN A 123 12.90 14.00 -28.73
C ASN A 123 12.20 13.99 -27.38
N SER A 124 12.88 14.41 -26.31
CA SER A 124 12.33 14.45 -24.95
C SER A 124 12.59 15.81 -24.31
N PRO A 125 11.62 16.41 -23.63
CA PRO A 125 11.84 17.61 -22.81
C PRO A 125 12.64 17.29 -21.55
N HIS A 126 12.71 16.01 -21.15
CA HIS A 126 13.42 15.54 -19.97
C HIS A 126 14.69 14.78 -20.37
N PRO A 127 15.74 14.82 -19.54
CA PRO A 127 16.90 13.96 -19.74
C PRO A 127 16.48 12.49 -19.60
N LEU A 128 17.06 11.61 -20.40
CA LEU A 128 16.78 10.20 -20.38
C LEU A 128 17.78 9.45 -19.49
N ILE A 129 17.29 8.50 -18.69
CA ILE A 129 18.13 7.60 -17.91
C ILE A 129 18.83 6.64 -18.88
N ALA A 130 20.17 6.71 -18.94
CA ALA A 130 20.97 5.98 -19.93
C ALA A 130 20.86 4.45 -19.80
N GLU A 131 20.66 3.97 -18.59
CA GLU A 131 20.53 2.55 -18.26
C GLU A 131 19.11 1.99 -18.43
N ALA A 132 18.10 2.84 -18.67
CA ALA A 132 16.73 2.36 -18.95
C ALA A 132 16.68 1.52 -20.21
N GLU A 133 15.83 0.52 -20.23
CA GLU A 133 15.60 -0.33 -21.40
C GLU A 133 14.82 0.44 -22.49
N MET A 134 13.81 1.19 -22.05
CA MET A 134 12.99 2.05 -22.91
C MET A 134 12.64 3.35 -22.19
N ALA A 135 12.40 4.40 -22.99
CA ALA A 135 11.76 5.64 -22.57
C ALA A 135 10.61 5.96 -23.54
N LEU A 136 9.41 6.00 -22.98
CA LEU A 136 8.19 6.41 -23.70
C LEU A 136 8.04 7.91 -23.43
N VAL A 137 8.27 8.72 -24.46
CA VAL A 137 8.22 10.17 -24.36
C VAL A 137 6.86 10.66 -24.83
N GLY A 138 6.22 11.53 -24.05
CA GLY A 138 4.91 12.04 -24.38
C GLY A 138 4.43 13.12 -23.39
N HIS A 139 3.14 13.27 -23.32
CA HIS A 139 2.50 14.30 -22.50
C HIS A 139 1.12 13.86 -22.01
N VAL A 140 0.63 14.53 -20.97
CA VAL A 140 -0.77 14.45 -20.53
C VAL A 140 -1.45 15.79 -20.85
N THR A 141 -2.58 15.71 -21.56
CA THR A 141 -3.40 16.90 -21.89
C THR A 141 -4.21 17.33 -20.66
N PRO A 142 -4.25 18.64 -20.31
CA PRO A 142 -5.06 19.15 -19.22
C PRO A 142 -6.52 18.68 -19.36
N HIS A 143 -7.12 18.31 -18.23
CA HIS A 143 -8.54 17.95 -18.09
C HIS A 143 -9.01 16.75 -18.94
N GLU A 144 -8.17 16.14 -19.77
CA GLU A 144 -8.52 14.92 -20.50
C GLU A 144 -8.54 13.73 -19.53
N ARG A 145 -9.67 13.03 -19.50
CA ARG A 145 -9.87 11.83 -18.67
C ARG A 145 -10.50 10.72 -19.49
N LYS A 146 -10.12 9.49 -19.20
CA LYS A 146 -10.76 8.27 -19.72
C LYS A 146 -10.94 7.24 -18.62
N PRO A 147 -11.97 6.38 -18.71
CA PRO A 147 -12.15 5.30 -17.75
C PRO A 147 -10.95 4.35 -17.74
N GLU A 148 -10.39 4.10 -16.56
CA GLU A 148 -9.31 3.14 -16.27
C GLU A 148 -9.84 2.06 -15.32
N GLY A 149 -9.39 0.85 -15.51
CA GLY A 149 -9.81 -0.31 -14.75
C GLY A 149 -10.93 -1.13 -15.43
N PRO A 150 -11.40 -2.21 -14.79
CA PRO A 150 -10.87 -2.76 -13.55
C PRO A 150 -9.42 -3.24 -13.64
N PHE A 151 -8.75 -3.38 -12.51
CA PHE A 151 -7.41 -3.92 -12.39
C PHE A 151 -7.34 -4.83 -11.17
N GLY A 152 -6.84 -6.06 -11.32
CA GLY A 152 -6.61 -6.98 -10.22
C GLY A 152 -5.45 -6.45 -9.36
N ASP A 153 -5.77 -5.97 -8.16
CA ASP A 153 -4.87 -5.17 -7.35
C ASP A 153 -4.35 -5.91 -6.11
N HIS A 154 -3.42 -5.28 -5.39
CA HIS A 154 -2.68 -5.85 -4.26
C HIS A 154 -3.55 -6.23 -3.05
N TYR A 155 -4.76 -5.71 -2.91
CA TYR A 155 -5.75 -6.16 -1.92
C TYR A 155 -6.45 -7.49 -2.28
N GLY A 156 -6.20 -8.04 -3.48
CA GLY A 156 -6.74 -9.32 -3.93
C GLY A 156 -8.20 -9.25 -4.41
N TYR A 157 -8.65 -8.08 -4.79
CA TYR A 157 -9.89 -7.84 -5.51
C TYR A 157 -9.65 -6.81 -6.63
N TYR A 158 -10.59 -6.73 -7.57
CA TYR A 158 -10.47 -5.78 -8.68
C TYR A 158 -10.76 -4.36 -8.24
N SER A 159 -9.96 -3.41 -8.75
CA SER A 159 -10.27 -2.00 -8.58
C SER A 159 -11.57 -1.63 -9.29
N LEU A 160 -12.25 -0.60 -8.79
CA LEU A 160 -13.36 0.00 -9.50
C LEU A 160 -12.85 0.73 -10.76
N ARG A 161 -13.77 1.00 -11.68
CA ARG A 161 -13.49 1.76 -12.89
C ARG A 161 -13.72 3.25 -12.62
N HIS A 162 -12.69 4.07 -12.81
CA HIS A 162 -12.72 5.51 -12.62
C HIS A 162 -12.07 6.25 -13.78
N ASP A 163 -12.38 7.53 -13.92
CA ASP A 163 -11.77 8.39 -14.92
C ASP A 163 -10.39 8.88 -14.47
N TYR A 164 -9.37 8.57 -15.25
CA TYR A 164 -7.98 8.96 -15.02
C TYR A 164 -7.39 9.74 -16.21
N PRO A 165 -6.30 10.52 -15.97
CA PRO A 165 -5.59 11.24 -17.02
C PRO A 165 -5.09 10.33 -18.15
N VAL A 166 -4.96 10.90 -19.34
CA VAL A 166 -4.52 10.17 -20.54
C VAL A 166 -3.15 10.65 -20.95
N PHE A 167 -2.18 9.72 -20.97
CA PHE A 167 -0.86 9.93 -21.55
C PHE A 167 -0.91 9.70 -23.06
N HIS A 168 -0.38 10.64 -23.84
CA HIS A 168 -0.21 10.58 -25.28
C HIS A 168 1.24 10.38 -25.64
N LEU A 169 1.51 9.35 -26.46
CA LEU A 169 2.86 8.97 -26.89
C LEU A 169 3.33 9.85 -28.07
N ASP A 170 4.48 10.48 -27.93
CA ASP A 170 5.17 11.24 -29.00
C ASP A 170 6.29 10.43 -29.65
N ALA A 171 7.11 9.72 -28.85
CA ALA A 171 8.19 8.89 -29.34
C ALA A 171 8.54 7.74 -28.38
N ILE A 172 9.14 6.68 -28.91
CA ILE A 172 9.77 5.61 -28.12
C ILE A 172 11.29 5.66 -28.38
N CYS A 173 12.06 5.79 -27.29
CA CYS A 173 13.50 5.58 -27.29
C CYS A 173 13.76 4.22 -26.62
N HIS A 174 14.56 3.36 -27.23
CA HIS A 174 14.81 2.02 -26.69
C HIS A 174 16.21 1.53 -27.02
N ARG A 175 16.72 0.62 -26.22
CA ARG A 175 17.92 -0.15 -26.50
C ARG A 175 17.66 -1.16 -27.63
N ARG A 176 18.73 -1.63 -28.26
CA ARG A 176 18.64 -2.85 -29.05
C ARG A 176 18.33 -4.01 -28.10
N ASP A 177 17.41 -4.87 -28.46
CA ASP A 177 17.01 -6.03 -27.66
C ASP A 177 16.51 -5.65 -26.25
N ALA A 178 15.74 -4.56 -26.13
CA ALA A 178 15.21 -4.04 -24.90
C ALA A 178 14.26 -5.03 -24.20
N ILE A 179 14.36 -5.10 -22.88
CA ILE A 179 13.52 -5.94 -22.01
C ILE A 179 12.44 -5.07 -21.34
N VAL A 180 11.18 -5.50 -21.45
CA VAL A 180 10.06 -4.85 -20.74
C VAL A 180 9.79 -5.59 -19.43
N PRO A 181 10.08 -4.98 -18.25
CA PRO A 181 9.72 -5.58 -16.98
C PRO A 181 8.22 -5.50 -16.78
N ALA A 182 7.67 -6.53 -16.17
CA ALA A 182 6.25 -6.58 -15.80
C ALA A 182 6.08 -7.39 -14.51
N THR A 183 5.02 -7.12 -13.78
CA THR A 183 4.61 -7.88 -12.61
C THR A 183 3.14 -8.25 -12.67
N VAL A 184 2.76 -9.23 -11.84
CA VAL A 184 1.37 -9.59 -11.57
C VAL A 184 1.10 -9.30 -10.09
N VAL A 185 0.32 -8.29 -9.81
CA VAL A 185 0.00 -7.87 -8.43
C VAL A 185 -0.98 -8.84 -7.77
N GLY A 186 -0.91 -9.01 -6.46
CA GLY A 186 -1.82 -9.86 -5.68
C GLY A 186 -1.14 -11.09 -5.09
N LYS A 187 -1.75 -12.27 -5.23
CA LYS A 187 -1.20 -13.54 -4.72
C LYS A 187 -0.85 -14.51 -5.86
N PRO A 188 0.22 -15.31 -5.72
CA PRO A 188 1.21 -15.34 -4.62
C PRO A 188 2.06 -14.06 -4.57
N ARG A 189 2.88 -13.89 -3.51
CA ARG A 189 3.80 -12.74 -3.36
C ARG A 189 4.63 -12.51 -4.63
N GLN A 190 4.66 -11.28 -5.07
CA GLN A 190 5.43 -10.80 -6.22
C GLN A 190 6.48 -9.78 -5.75
N GLU A 191 7.09 -9.02 -6.68
CA GLU A 191 8.18 -8.10 -6.34
C GLU A 191 7.77 -6.97 -5.39
N ASP A 192 6.51 -6.54 -5.38
CA ASP A 192 5.97 -5.51 -4.50
C ASP A 192 6.20 -5.84 -3.02
N PHE A 193 6.01 -7.11 -2.61
CA PHE A 193 6.31 -7.58 -1.27
C PHE A 193 7.80 -7.49 -0.94
N TYR A 194 8.66 -7.97 -1.83
CA TYR A 194 10.12 -7.97 -1.59
C TYR A 194 10.69 -6.55 -1.57
N LEU A 195 10.19 -5.68 -2.43
CA LEU A 195 10.57 -4.27 -2.45
C LEU A 195 10.09 -3.53 -1.21
N GLY A 196 8.85 -3.78 -0.78
CA GLY A 196 8.28 -3.17 0.42
C GLY A 196 9.04 -3.59 1.69
N ASP A 197 9.31 -4.88 1.86
CA ASP A 197 10.09 -5.40 2.99
C ASP A 197 11.52 -4.82 2.98
N PHE A 198 12.20 -4.84 1.82
CA PHE A 198 13.54 -4.25 1.66
C PHE A 198 13.56 -2.76 2.03
N LEU A 199 12.59 -1.97 1.57
CA LEU A 199 12.54 -0.54 1.88
C LEU A 199 12.27 -0.27 3.36
N GLN A 200 11.42 -1.08 3.99
CA GLN A 200 11.19 -0.96 5.43
C GLN A 200 12.47 -1.24 6.24
N GLU A 201 13.22 -2.29 5.90
CA GLU A 201 14.50 -2.59 6.53
C GLU A 201 15.53 -1.47 6.28
N LEU A 202 15.63 -0.98 5.05
CA LEU A 202 16.57 0.07 4.66
C LEU A 202 16.28 1.40 5.36
N LEU A 203 15.00 1.81 5.42
CA LEU A 203 14.60 3.14 5.91
C LEU A 203 14.24 3.15 7.40
N SER A 204 13.98 2.00 8.02
CA SER A 204 13.62 1.88 9.43
C SER A 204 14.60 2.61 10.38
N PRO A 205 15.93 2.55 10.19
CA PRO A 205 16.88 3.29 11.03
C PRO A 205 16.74 4.81 10.97
N LEU A 206 16.04 5.34 9.95
CA LEU A 206 15.84 6.78 9.75
C LEU A 206 14.58 7.31 10.45
N PHE A 207 13.64 6.46 10.84
CA PHE A 207 12.41 6.89 11.51
C PHE A 207 12.64 7.77 12.75
N PRO A 208 13.60 7.48 13.65
CA PRO A 208 13.87 8.35 14.80
C PRO A 208 14.32 9.78 14.43
N LEU A 209 14.79 10.03 13.21
CA LEU A 209 15.18 11.36 12.75
C LEU A 209 13.95 12.25 12.49
N VAL A 210 12.87 11.66 11.98
CA VAL A 210 11.61 12.37 11.68
C VAL A 210 10.56 12.18 12.77
N MET A 211 10.59 11.03 13.47
CA MET A 211 9.68 10.65 14.55
C MET A 211 10.47 10.16 15.77
N PRO A 212 11.04 11.06 16.62
CA PRO A 212 12.00 10.69 17.68
C PRO A 212 11.47 9.75 18.76
N ALA A 213 10.15 9.65 18.91
CA ALA A 213 9.52 8.72 19.85
C ALA A 213 9.27 7.32 19.23
N VAL A 214 9.36 7.15 17.91
CA VAL A 214 9.19 5.86 17.22
C VAL A 214 10.53 5.16 17.15
N LYS A 215 10.64 3.99 17.78
CA LYS A 215 11.87 3.17 17.78
C LYS A 215 11.95 2.24 16.57
N LYS A 216 10.82 1.59 16.27
CA LYS A 216 10.65 0.66 15.14
C LYS A 216 9.23 0.83 14.58
N LEU A 217 9.06 0.60 13.29
CA LEU A 217 7.77 0.59 12.62
C LEU A 217 7.79 -0.50 11.54
N TRP A 218 6.70 -1.21 11.38
CA TRP A 218 6.50 -2.23 10.36
C TRP A 218 5.10 -2.17 9.79
N SER A 219 4.97 -2.12 8.48
CA SER A 219 3.71 -2.26 7.74
C SER A 219 3.66 -3.64 7.08
N TYR A 220 2.53 -4.33 7.17
CA TYR A 220 2.43 -5.72 6.76
C TYR A 220 2.04 -5.83 5.28
N GLY A 221 2.91 -6.42 4.45
CA GLY A 221 2.68 -6.60 3.02
C GLY A 221 1.41 -7.40 2.72
N GLU A 222 1.10 -8.44 3.51
CA GLU A 222 -0.12 -9.24 3.41
C GLU A 222 -1.41 -8.42 3.53
N THR A 223 -1.33 -7.24 4.11
CA THR A 223 -2.49 -6.34 4.30
C THR A 223 -2.49 -5.18 3.30
N GLY A 224 -1.70 -5.28 2.22
CA GLY A 224 -1.51 -4.23 1.23
C GLY A 224 -0.70 -3.04 1.77
N TYR A 225 0.14 -3.25 2.79
CA TYR A 225 0.95 -2.25 3.51
C TYR A 225 0.16 -1.14 4.21
N HIS A 226 -1.02 -0.80 3.73
CA HIS A 226 -1.81 0.32 4.24
C HIS A 226 -2.87 -0.10 5.26
N SER A 227 -3.38 -1.34 5.24
CA SER A 227 -4.45 -1.70 6.17
C SER A 227 -3.95 -1.93 7.59
N LEU A 228 -2.70 -2.36 7.79
CA LEU A 228 -2.15 -2.62 9.12
C LEU A 228 -0.69 -2.20 9.22
N ALA A 229 -0.38 -1.46 10.28
CA ALA A 229 0.98 -1.20 10.72
C ALA A 229 1.13 -1.42 12.23
N ALA A 230 2.36 -1.64 12.67
CA ALA A 230 2.71 -1.70 14.08
C ALA A 230 3.95 -0.87 14.37
N ALA A 231 4.05 -0.31 15.57
CA ALA A 231 5.24 0.41 15.98
C ALA A 231 5.61 0.19 17.44
N ILE A 232 6.92 0.18 17.71
CA ILE A 232 7.46 0.29 19.06
C ILE A 232 7.77 1.75 19.31
N VAL A 233 7.15 2.32 20.35
CA VAL A 233 7.28 3.73 20.69
C VAL A 233 7.87 3.94 22.07
N LYS A 234 8.32 5.14 22.37
CA LYS A 234 8.63 5.61 23.72
C LYS A 234 7.34 6.12 24.35
N ASP A 235 7.05 5.72 25.61
CA ASP A 235 5.92 6.25 26.39
C ASP A 235 6.49 6.80 27.73
N ARG A 236 7.14 7.97 27.66
CA ARG A 236 7.89 8.59 28.78
C ARG A 236 6.99 9.34 29.74
N TYR A 237 5.80 9.70 29.27
CA TYR A 237 4.74 10.35 30.06
C TYR A 237 3.37 9.81 29.62
N PRO A 238 2.35 9.87 30.48
CA PRO A 238 1.05 9.29 30.19
C PRO A 238 0.49 9.70 28.84
N ARG A 239 0.18 8.73 28.00
CA ARG A 239 -0.41 8.89 26.64
C ARG A 239 0.51 9.49 25.58
N GLU A 240 1.83 9.55 25.78
CA GLU A 240 2.77 9.92 24.70
C GLU A 240 2.64 9.01 23.47
N ALA A 241 2.31 7.73 23.65
CA ALA A 241 2.05 6.80 22.55
C ALA A 241 0.96 7.30 21.59
N MET A 242 -0.08 8.01 22.09
CA MET A 242 -1.10 8.61 21.21
C MET A 242 -0.56 9.78 20.39
N VAL A 243 0.40 10.55 20.90
CA VAL A 243 1.10 11.59 20.10
C VAL A 243 1.87 10.93 18.96
N SER A 244 2.54 9.80 19.25
CA SER A 244 3.21 9.00 18.22
C SER A 244 2.22 8.42 17.21
N ALA A 245 1.04 7.93 17.65
CA ALA A 245 -0.02 7.45 16.76
C ALA A 245 -0.46 8.53 15.75
N PHE A 246 -0.79 9.74 16.24
CA PHE A 246 -1.18 10.84 15.38
C PHE A 246 -0.07 11.27 14.42
N ARG A 247 1.19 11.23 14.87
CA ARG A 247 2.33 11.52 14.00
C ARG A 247 2.45 10.48 12.89
N ILE A 248 2.37 9.19 13.21
CA ILE A 248 2.41 8.10 12.22
C ILE A 248 1.25 8.23 11.23
N LEU A 249 0.01 8.38 11.73
CA LEU A 249 -1.19 8.50 10.91
C LEU A 249 -1.29 9.82 10.13
N GLY A 250 -0.39 10.76 10.34
CA GLY A 250 -0.29 12.02 9.60
C GLY A 250 0.95 12.11 8.69
N GLU A 251 1.80 11.09 8.62
CA GLU A 251 3.09 11.16 7.94
C GLU A 251 3.08 10.42 6.58
N GLY A 252 3.11 11.16 5.48
CA GLY A 252 3.30 10.62 4.14
C GLY A 252 2.43 9.40 3.81
N GLN A 253 3.04 8.32 3.34
CA GLN A 253 2.36 7.05 3.02
C GLN A 253 1.72 6.37 4.24
N LEU A 254 2.26 6.60 5.46
CA LEU A 254 1.69 6.06 6.69
C LEU A 254 0.33 6.69 7.03
N SER A 255 0.00 7.83 6.43
CA SER A 255 -1.33 8.45 6.56
C SER A 255 -2.46 7.58 5.98
N LEU A 256 -2.13 6.61 5.13
CA LEU A 256 -3.08 5.63 4.59
C LEU A 256 -3.34 4.45 5.56
N THR A 257 -2.54 4.31 6.62
CA THR A 257 -2.71 3.22 7.61
C THR A 257 -4.12 3.24 8.18
N LYS A 258 -4.80 2.08 8.09
CA LYS A 258 -6.18 1.89 8.57
C LYS A 258 -6.21 1.44 10.03
N PHE A 259 -5.34 0.51 10.42
CA PHE A 259 -5.23 0.03 11.80
C PHE A 259 -3.77 0.05 12.27
N LEU A 260 -3.52 0.64 13.45
CA LEU A 260 -2.19 0.82 14.01
C LEU A 260 -2.08 0.16 15.38
N LEU A 261 -1.16 -0.78 15.54
CA LEU A 261 -0.80 -1.37 16.82
C LEU A 261 0.41 -0.65 17.40
N LEU A 262 0.32 -0.18 18.65
CA LEU A 262 1.45 0.46 19.34
C LEU A 262 1.82 -0.29 20.62
N THR A 263 3.11 -0.46 20.84
CA THR A 263 3.66 -0.99 22.09
C THR A 263 4.93 -0.22 22.49
N ASP A 264 5.27 -0.26 23.76
CA ASP A 264 6.55 0.22 24.32
C ASP A 264 7.53 -0.92 24.61
N GLY A 265 7.05 -2.18 24.56
CA GLY A 265 7.82 -3.38 24.78
C GLY A 265 8.72 -3.75 23.61
N ASP A 266 9.82 -4.46 23.89
CA ASP A 266 10.70 -5.00 22.84
C ASP A 266 10.14 -6.33 22.34
N VAL A 267 9.40 -6.26 21.24
CA VAL A 267 8.80 -7.40 20.54
C VAL A 267 9.18 -7.35 19.05
N ASP A 268 9.37 -8.51 18.44
CA ASP A 268 9.59 -8.56 16.99
C ASP A 268 8.29 -8.22 16.26
N LEU A 269 8.29 -7.07 15.56
CA LEU A 269 7.12 -6.61 14.81
C LEU A 269 6.82 -7.50 13.58
N THR A 270 7.79 -8.28 13.11
CA THR A 270 7.60 -9.22 11.97
C THR A 270 6.93 -10.52 12.40
N ASP A 271 7.03 -10.91 13.68
CA ASP A 271 6.25 -12.00 14.28
C ASP A 271 4.89 -11.48 14.77
N PHE A 272 3.92 -11.50 13.87
CA PHE A 272 2.61 -10.94 14.16
C PHE A 272 1.87 -11.66 15.30
N LYS A 273 2.06 -12.98 15.47
CA LYS A 273 1.46 -13.73 16.60
C LYS A 273 2.04 -13.27 17.93
N ALA A 274 3.35 -13.12 18.01
CA ALA A 274 4.00 -12.62 19.21
C ALA A 274 3.57 -11.19 19.53
N LEU A 275 3.53 -10.30 18.52
CA LEU A 275 3.06 -8.93 18.67
C LEU A 275 1.61 -8.87 19.13
N LEU A 276 0.70 -9.57 18.45
CA LEU A 276 -0.73 -9.54 18.80
C LEU A 276 -0.97 -10.08 20.21
N THR A 277 -0.32 -11.19 20.59
CA THR A 277 -0.36 -11.73 21.94
C THR A 277 0.14 -10.70 22.96
N HIS A 278 1.26 -10.02 22.68
CA HIS A 278 1.83 -9.00 23.53
C HIS A 278 0.86 -7.84 23.75
N VAL A 279 0.23 -7.33 22.68
CA VAL A 279 -0.73 -6.23 22.72
C VAL A 279 -2.00 -6.64 23.48
N LEU A 280 -2.59 -7.80 23.17
CA LEU A 280 -3.82 -8.27 23.79
C LEU A 280 -3.67 -8.54 25.30
N ALA A 281 -2.48 -8.94 25.76
CA ALA A 281 -2.21 -9.11 27.18
C ALA A 281 -2.21 -7.78 27.95
N ARG A 282 -1.97 -6.65 27.29
CA ARG A 282 -1.76 -5.31 27.89
C ARG A 282 -2.89 -4.33 27.66
N ALA A 283 -3.58 -4.45 26.52
CA ALA A 283 -4.61 -3.49 26.14
C ALA A 283 -5.90 -3.63 27.00
N ASP A 284 -6.33 -2.57 27.65
CA ASP A 284 -7.71 -2.43 28.12
C ASP A 284 -8.55 -1.81 26.98
N LEU A 285 -9.33 -2.64 26.29
CA LEU A 285 -10.07 -2.23 25.09
C LEU A 285 -11.05 -1.07 25.32
N ARG A 286 -11.44 -0.77 26.57
CA ARG A 286 -12.29 0.39 26.89
C ARG A 286 -11.53 1.72 26.86
N ARG A 287 -10.20 1.66 27.00
CA ARG A 287 -9.33 2.84 27.13
C ARG A 287 -8.29 2.95 26.03
N ASP A 288 -7.84 1.80 25.53
CA ASP A 288 -6.65 1.67 24.71
C ASP A 288 -6.97 1.35 23.26
N LEU A 289 -8.26 1.11 22.94
CA LEU A 289 -8.78 1.05 21.57
C LEU A 289 -9.42 2.39 21.21
N HIS A 290 -8.88 3.05 20.19
CA HIS A 290 -9.39 4.30 19.65
C HIS A 290 -9.83 4.10 18.21
N VAL A 291 -11.06 4.49 17.88
CA VAL A 291 -11.61 4.44 16.53
C VAL A 291 -11.97 5.84 16.09
N PHE A 292 -11.40 6.28 14.98
CA PHE A 292 -11.65 7.57 14.37
C PHE A 292 -12.53 7.35 13.13
N ALA A 293 -13.79 7.68 13.24
CA ALA A 293 -14.75 7.60 12.13
C ALA A 293 -14.57 8.76 11.14
N CYS A 294 -15.09 8.60 9.93
CA CYS A 294 -15.11 9.63 8.89
C CYS A 294 -13.70 10.13 8.55
N THR A 295 -12.76 9.20 8.35
CA THR A 295 -11.39 9.50 7.94
C THR A 295 -11.15 9.02 6.51
N SER A 296 -10.09 9.57 5.87
CA SER A 296 -9.61 9.03 4.60
C SER A 296 -8.93 7.67 4.79
N ILE A 297 -9.12 6.77 3.84
CA ILE A 297 -8.41 5.50 3.70
C ILE A 297 -7.78 5.41 2.32
N ASP A 298 -7.05 4.34 2.03
CA ASP A 298 -6.49 4.11 0.71
C ASP A 298 -7.59 4.08 -0.36
N THR A 299 -7.34 4.72 -1.51
CA THR A 299 -8.25 4.73 -2.67
C THR A 299 -8.56 3.30 -3.18
N LEU A 300 -7.67 2.34 -2.94
CA LEU A 300 -7.82 0.95 -3.34
C LEU A 300 -8.46 0.07 -2.26
N ASP A 301 -8.75 0.61 -1.08
CA ASP A 301 -9.52 -0.07 -0.03
C ASP A 301 -11.01 0.23 -0.22
N TYR A 302 -11.76 -0.73 -0.74
CA TYR A 302 -13.21 -0.63 -0.99
C TYR A 302 -14.07 -1.19 0.14
N THR A 303 -13.52 -1.37 1.33
CA THR A 303 -14.28 -1.85 2.51
C THR A 303 -15.02 -0.73 3.24
N GLY A 304 -14.76 0.53 2.88
CA GLY A 304 -15.46 1.70 3.41
C GLY A 304 -16.82 1.96 2.74
N PRO A 305 -17.57 2.95 3.23
CA PRO A 305 -18.90 3.30 2.68
C PRO A 305 -18.81 3.96 1.29
N ALA A 306 -17.70 4.60 0.97
CA ALA A 306 -17.40 5.18 -0.34
C ALA A 306 -15.87 5.19 -0.57
N VAL A 307 -15.48 5.51 -1.81
CA VAL A 307 -14.05 5.63 -2.18
C VAL A 307 -13.37 6.70 -1.31
N ASN A 308 -12.22 6.37 -0.74
CA ASN A 308 -11.45 7.18 0.21
C ASN A 308 -12.16 7.49 1.55
N GLU A 309 -13.31 6.91 1.83
CA GLU A 309 -14.04 7.11 3.07
C GLU A 309 -14.02 5.85 3.95
N GLY A 310 -13.64 6.00 5.21
CA GLY A 310 -13.61 4.89 6.15
C GLY A 310 -13.33 5.34 7.57
N SER A 311 -12.71 4.47 8.34
CA SER A 311 -12.35 4.71 9.73
C SER A 311 -10.90 4.27 9.97
N LYS A 312 -10.27 4.83 10.99
CA LYS A 312 -8.94 4.40 11.44
C LYS A 312 -9.02 3.90 12.87
N GLY A 313 -8.25 2.84 13.17
CA GLY A 313 -8.13 2.28 14.50
C GLY A 313 -6.71 2.41 15.06
N VAL A 314 -6.60 2.66 16.35
CA VAL A 314 -5.34 2.59 17.10
C VAL A 314 -5.56 1.72 18.33
N LEU A 315 -4.73 0.70 18.52
CA LEU A 315 -4.73 -0.15 19.70
C LEU A 315 -3.38 -0.07 20.40
N LEU A 316 -3.43 0.30 21.69
CA LEU A 316 -2.26 0.46 22.56
C LEU A 316 -2.07 -0.78 23.44
N GLY A 317 -0.92 -1.42 23.36
CA GLY A 317 -0.49 -2.50 24.24
C GLY A 317 0.75 -2.07 25.04
N LEU A 318 0.56 -1.21 26.03
CA LEU A 318 1.65 -0.54 26.78
C LEU A 318 1.82 -1.11 28.19
N GLY A 319 3.04 -0.99 28.72
CA GLY A 319 3.39 -1.34 30.10
C GLY A 319 3.30 -2.84 30.39
N ASP A 320 2.89 -3.18 31.63
CA ASP A 320 2.81 -4.56 32.09
C ASP A 320 1.54 -5.27 31.61
N ALA A 321 1.61 -6.61 31.53
CA ALA A 321 0.43 -7.41 31.20
C ALA A 321 -0.65 -7.27 32.29
N ILE A 322 -1.89 -7.02 31.87
CA ILE A 322 -3.06 -6.83 32.75
C ILE A 322 -3.95 -8.07 32.83
N ARG A 323 -3.67 -9.09 32.00
CA ARG A 323 -4.42 -10.35 31.96
C ARG A 323 -3.60 -11.51 31.45
N ASP A 324 -3.96 -12.71 31.90
CA ASP A 324 -3.57 -13.96 31.25
C ASP A 324 -4.48 -14.22 30.05
N LEU A 325 -3.92 -14.68 28.96
CA LEU A 325 -4.66 -14.92 27.73
C LEU A 325 -5.01 -16.41 27.57
N PRO A 326 -6.26 -16.75 27.19
CA PRO A 326 -6.62 -18.11 26.88
C PRO A 326 -5.86 -18.59 25.61
N ARG A 327 -5.47 -19.89 25.63
CA ARG A 327 -4.63 -20.50 24.58
C ARG A 327 -5.35 -21.49 23.69
N GLY A 328 -6.56 -21.88 24.04
CA GLY A 328 -7.38 -22.82 23.29
C GLY A 328 -8.83 -22.77 23.75
N TYR A 329 -9.75 -23.00 22.85
CA TYR A 329 -11.18 -23.02 23.13
C TYR A 329 -11.69 -24.47 23.16
N GLN A 330 -12.46 -24.81 24.19
CA GLN A 330 -13.05 -26.14 24.39
C GLN A 330 -14.52 -26.06 24.85
N GLY A 331 -15.13 -24.88 24.74
CA GLY A 331 -16.53 -24.68 25.12
C GLY A 331 -17.54 -25.00 24.02
N ASP A 332 -18.82 -24.82 24.35
CA ASP A 332 -19.92 -24.95 23.39
C ASP A 332 -19.88 -23.82 22.37
N LEU A 333 -20.29 -24.09 21.14
CA LEU A 333 -20.36 -23.09 20.08
C LEU A 333 -21.68 -22.33 20.13
N PRO A 334 -21.67 -21.00 19.88
CA PRO A 334 -22.90 -20.24 19.72
C PRO A 334 -23.70 -20.73 18.50
N GLN A 335 -25.01 -20.49 18.53
CA GLN A 335 -25.86 -20.82 17.38
C GLN A 335 -25.34 -20.17 16.10
N GLY A 336 -25.26 -20.93 15.01
CA GLY A 336 -24.79 -20.46 13.69
C GLY A 336 -23.27 -20.26 13.61
N VAL A 337 -22.51 -20.80 14.56
CA VAL A 337 -21.05 -20.90 14.49
C VAL A 337 -20.70 -22.36 14.25
N ASP A 338 -20.03 -22.65 13.15
CA ASP A 338 -19.68 -24.02 12.76
C ASP A 338 -18.32 -24.46 13.30
N ARG A 339 -17.40 -23.48 13.50
CA ARG A 339 -16.03 -23.74 13.94
C ARG A 339 -15.41 -22.53 14.64
N VAL A 340 -14.51 -22.82 15.56
CA VAL A 340 -13.59 -21.84 16.13
C VAL A 340 -12.16 -22.38 16.10
N GLU A 341 -11.22 -21.52 15.80
CA GLU A 341 -9.78 -21.82 15.79
C GLU A 341 -9.03 -20.74 16.60
N THR A 342 -8.02 -21.14 17.33
CA THR A 342 -7.15 -20.19 18.03
C THR A 342 -6.03 -19.76 17.10
N TYR A 343 -5.96 -18.46 16.76
CA TYR A 343 -4.85 -17.94 15.97
C TYR A 343 -3.59 -17.73 16.83
N CYS A 344 -3.75 -17.05 17.96
CA CYS A 344 -2.73 -16.88 18.99
C CYS A 344 -3.40 -16.72 20.36
N PRO A 345 -2.67 -16.75 21.48
CA PRO A 345 -3.27 -16.50 22.79
C PRO A 345 -4.09 -15.21 22.80
N GLY A 346 -5.37 -15.31 23.22
CA GLY A 346 -6.31 -14.19 23.25
C GLY A 346 -7.01 -13.84 21.94
N CYS A 347 -6.66 -14.47 20.83
CA CYS A 347 -7.31 -14.25 19.52
C CYS A 347 -8.01 -15.52 19.04
N LEU A 348 -9.34 -15.49 19.00
CA LEU A 348 -10.19 -16.57 18.51
C LEU A 348 -10.75 -16.21 17.13
N VAL A 349 -10.59 -17.11 16.17
CA VAL A 349 -11.15 -16.98 14.82
C VAL A 349 -12.40 -17.83 14.75
N VAL A 350 -13.51 -17.23 14.40
CA VAL A 350 -14.85 -17.79 14.48
C VAL A 350 -15.45 -17.88 13.08
N GLU A 351 -15.76 -19.10 12.64
CA GLU A 351 -16.49 -19.33 11.39
C GLU A 351 -17.96 -18.99 11.62
N ALA A 352 -18.42 -17.92 10.98
CA ALA A 352 -19.72 -17.30 11.25
C ALA A 352 -20.50 -17.06 9.96
N PRO A 353 -21.83 -16.91 10.02
CA PRO A 353 -22.63 -16.50 8.89
C PRO A 353 -22.14 -15.20 8.29
N GLY A 354 -22.15 -15.11 6.94
CA GLY A 354 -21.78 -13.89 6.23
C GLY A 354 -22.64 -12.70 6.66
N PHE A 355 -22.04 -11.50 6.72
CA PHE A 355 -22.69 -10.28 7.21
C PHE A 355 -24.01 -9.96 6.51
N GLU A 356 -24.09 -10.18 5.19
CA GLU A 356 -25.32 -9.95 4.42
C GLU A 356 -26.44 -10.96 4.76
N SER A 357 -26.08 -12.17 5.20
CA SER A 357 -27.08 -13.19 5.59
C SER A 357 -27.57 -12.99 7.03
N GLU A 358 -26.73 -12.51 7.95
CA GLU A 358 -27.08 -12.27 9.35
C GLU A 358 -26.31 -11.07 9.94
N ARG A 359 -26.80 -9.85 9.74
CA ARG A 359 -26.17 -8.62 10.26
C ARG A 359 -26.05 -8.57 11.78
N GLY A 360 -26.86 -9.30 12.51
CA GLY A 360 -26.83 -9.40 13.97
C GLY A 360 -25.88 -10.45 14.54
N ALA A 361 -25.26 -11.28 13.71
CA ALA A 361 -24.35 -12.34 14.17
C ALA A 361 -23.19 -11.83 15.03
N PRO A 362 -22.47 -10.74 14.69
CA PRO A 362 -21.36 -10.24 15.49
C PRO A 362 -21.76 -9.93 16.94
N GLN A 363 -22.89 -9.23 17.14
CA GLN A 363 -23.38 -8.87 18.47
C GLN A 363 -23.85 -10.09 19.29
N ARG A 364 -24.44 -11.09 18.64
CA ARG A 364 -24.89 -12.33 19.26
C ARG A 364 -23.68 -13.18 19.67
N ILE A 365 -22.72 -13.35 18.78
CA ILE A 365 -21.49 -14.16 18.99
C ILE A 365 -20.66 -13.53 20.11
N ALA A 366 -20.44 -12.22 20.09
CA ALA A 366 -19.67 -11.50 21.10
C ALA A 366 -20.26 -11.61 22.53
N LYS A 367 -21.56 -11.88 22.66
CA LYS A 367 -22.24 -12.08 23.96
C LYS A 367 -22.19 -13.51 24.48
N HIS A 368 -21.60 -14.44 23.73
CA HIS A 368 -21.53 -15.84 24.15
C HIS A 368 -20.64 -15.99 25.40
N PRO A 369 -21.13 -16.61 26.49
CA PRO A 369 -20.38 -16.69 27.74
C PRO A 369 -19.00 -17.35 27.59
N GLY A 370 -18.88 -18.37 26.72
CA GLY A 370 -17.62 -19.06 26.45
C GLY A 370 -16.54 -18.17 25.80
N PHE A 371 -16.91 -17.02 25.25
CA PHE A 371 -15.98 -16.08 24.61
C PHE A 371 -15.59 -14.90 25.51
N ALA A 372 -16.14 -14.82 26.73
CA ALA A 372 -15.95 -13.66 27.62
C ALA A 372 -14.49 -13.35 27.97
N ASP A 373 -13.64 -14.38 28.04
CA ASP A 373 -12.21 -14.23 28.36
C ASP A 373 -11.33 -13.95 27.12
N TRP A 374 -11.92 -13.97 25.93
CA TRP A 374 -11.21 -13.73 24.67
C TRP A 374 -11.28 -12.26 24.28
N PRO A 375 -10.19 -11.49 24.39
CA PRO A 375 -10.21 -10.05 24.09
C PRO A 375 -10.41 -9.75 22.60
N LEU A 376 -10.12 -10.70 21.69
CA LEU A 376 -10.30 -10.52 20.26
C LEU A 376 -11.02 -11.72 19.63
N LEU A 377 -12.14 -11.44 18.96
CA LEU A 377 -12.84 -12.36 18.10
C LEU A 377 -12.77 -11.87 16.66
N VAL A 378 -12.30 -12.73 15.75
CA VAL A 378 -12.25 -12.44 14.31
C VAL A 378 -13.27 -13.35 13.62
N LEU A 379 -14.28 -12.75 13.00
CA LEU A 379 -15.33 -13.48 12.27
C LEU A 379 -14.91 -13.65 10.82
N VAL A 380 -14.97 -14.89 10.32
CA VAL A 380 -14.54 -15.27 8.97
C VAL A 380 -15.47 -16.31 8.36
N ASP A 381 -15.37 -16.51 7.03
CA ASP A 381 -16.11 -17.55 6.30
C ASP A 381 -15.43 -18.93 6.40
N ASP A 382 -14.11 -19.00 6.68
CA ASP A 382 -13.30 -20.20 6.80
C ASP A 382 -12.23 -20.01 7.89
N ALA A 383 -12.54 -20.43 9.12
CA ALA A 383 -11.65 -20.28 10.27
C ALA A 383 -10.37 -21.11 10.13
N LYS A 384 -10.47 -22.32 9.60
CA LYS A 384 -9.33 -23.20 9.40
C LYS A 384 -8.36 -22.66 8.34
N GLY A 385 -8.90 -22.19 7.22
CA GLY A 385 -8.11 -21.58 6.16
C GLY A 385 -7.45 -20.28 6.64
N ALA A 386 -8.17 -19.42 7.34
CA ALA A 386 -7.66 -18.15 7.87
C ALA A 386 -6.50 -18.35 8.87
N THR A 387 -6.54 -19.40 9.71
CA THR A 387 -5.49 -19.68 10.72
C THR A 387 -4.36 -20.57 10.22
N SER A 388 -4.38 -21.02 8.97
CA SER A 388 -3.39 -21.96 8.41
C SER A 388 -1.98 -21.38 8.32
N SER A 389 -1.82 -20.05 8.27
CA SER A 389 -0.55 -19.33 8.34
C SER A 389 -0.78 -17.87 8.72
N ASP A 390 0.27 -17.17 9.16
CA ASP A 390 0.20 -15.73 9.47
C ASP A 390 -0.16 -14.90 8.23
N ALA A 391 0.41 -15.24 7.09
CA ALA A 391 0.08 -14.60 5.82
C ALA A 391 -1.42 -14.75 5.46
N ARG A 392 -2.01 -15.92 5.73
CA ARG A 392 -3.44 -16.14 5.51
C ARG A 392 -4.30 -15.36 6.48
N PHE A 393 -3.94 -15.36 7.76
CA PHE A 393 -4.65 -14.60 8.78
C PHE A 393 -4.66 -13.09 8.47
N LEU A 394 -3.48 -12.53 8.24
CA LEU A 394 -3.31 -11.11 7.91
C LEU A 394 -4.11 -10.73 6.65
N TRP A 395 -3.97 -11.51 5.59
CA TRP A 395 -4.70 -11.27 4.36
C TRP A 395 -6.22 -11.34 4.55
N THR A 396 -6.73 -12.43 5.15
CA THR A 396 -8.17 -12.62 5.33
C THR A 396 -8.78 -11.55 6.23
N THR A 397 -8.09 -11.20 7.32
CA THR A 397 -8.60 -10.23 8.30
C THR A 397 -8.52 -8.81 7.76
N PHE A 398 -7.35 -8.38 7.28
CA PHE A 398 -7.08 -6.95 7.08
C PHE A 398 -7.31 -6.42 5.66
N THR A 399 -7.63 -7.26 4.68
CA THR A 399 -8.02 -6.78 3.34
C THR A 399 -9.53 -6.68 3.16
N ARG A 400 -10.34 -7.07 4.17
CA ARG A 400 -11.79 -7.20 4.06
C ARG A 400 -12.59 -6.65 5.24
N PHE A 401 -11.97 -5.93 6.16
CA PHE A 401 -12.68 -5.40 7.35
C PHE A 401 -12.85 -3.88 7.32
#